data_408b72eee7d1bb2872abfe58a39dcce4
#
_entry.id   408b72eee7d1bb2872abfe58a39dcce4
#
_cell.length_a   1.000
_cell.length_b   1.000
_cell.length_c   1.000
_cell.angle_alpha   90.00
_cell.angle_beta   90.00
_cell.angle_gamma   90.00
#
_symmetry.space_group_name_H-M   'P 1'
#
loop_
_entity.id
_entity.type
_entity.pdbx_description
1 polymer ?
#
loop_
_entity_poly.entity_id
_entity_poly.type
_entity_poly.pdbx_seq_one_letter_code
_entity_poly.pdbx_strand_id
1 'polypeptide(L)'
;MLTQNASIMRLHLVIVCLVKSSILALNNLEFNPKLAKFALDFAAGAYGDYPVQCHTKRNSTLIFRYGRRCDAFHNECWAIIGLTDEWITVAFRGTQTKVQLIAELLESMTEPKHKIRAGGSVQHYFYVALDSIWAPINKITRKLKYLFPNRKILFTGHSLGGALASLASTVFADHHPKLLKDLYLITFGEPRVGNFEYAQAHDRLVPNSWRIVHRYDLVAHIPLCGAIYPRSCSPLFNHAPYHHGIEIWYQSNMTDTDLFRLCTGNPLNEDDSCSNAWYIHYNVNDHLTYYEHQVSKYGENGCVDPSDKSLTQGYESFEID
;
A
#
# COMPACT_ATOMS: atom_id res chain seq x y z
N MET A 1 0.24 35.76 -41.80
CA MET A 1 1.36 35.55 -40.86
C MET A 1 1.05 35.90 -39.39
N LEU A 2 0.22 36.90 -39.07
CA LEU A 2 -0.09 37.29 -37.68
C LEU A 2 -1.02 36.32 -36.93
N THR A 3 -1.86 35.56 -37.60
CA THR A 3 -2.82 34.62 -36.99
C THR A 3 -2.19 33.26 -36.56
N GLN A 4 -1.13 32.79 -37.23
CA GLN A 4 -0.42 31.57 -36.88
C GLN A 4 0.40 31.73 -35.61
N ASN A 5 1.01 32.89 -35.38
CA ASN A 5 1.82 33.15 -34.17
C ASN A 5 0.94 33.22 -32.90
N ALA A 6 -0.29 33.71 -32.99
CA ALA A 6 -1.21 33.75 -31.85
C ALA A 6 -1.71 32.36 -31.40
N SER A 7 -1.89 31.42 -32.32
CA SER A 7 -2.27 30.03 -32.01
C SER A 7 -1.13 29.25 -31.36
N ILE A 8 0.11 29.42 -31.83
CA ILE A 8 1.30 28.78 -31.25
C ILE A 8 1.56 29.32 -29.84
N MET A 9 1.42 30.63 -29.65
CA MET A 9 1.61 31.26 -28.32
C MET A 9 0.54 30.81 -27.32
N ARG A 10 -0.73 30.64 -27.74
CA ARG A 10 -1.79 30.08 -26.88
C ARG A 10 -1.54 28.62 -26.51
N LEU A 11 -1.05 27.80 -27.45
CA LEU A 11 -0.72 26.40 -27.19
C LEU A 11 0.44 26.28 -26.19
N HIS A 12 1.50 27.10 -26.31
CA HIS A 12 2.59 27.15 -25.35
C HIS A 12 2.15 27.61 -23.94
N LEU A 13 1.25 28.60 -23.87
CA LEU A 13 0.72 29.05 -22.57
C LEU A 13 -0.12 27.98 -21.87
N VAL A 14 -0.93 27.21 -22.63
CA VAL A 14 -1.73 26.12 -22.09
C VAL A 14 -0.84 24.97 -21.61
N ILE A 15 0.19 24.59 -22.37
CA ILE A 15 1.15 23.56 -21.99
C ILE A 15 1.92 23.99 -20.73
N VAL A 16 2.40 25.22 -20.66
CA VAL A 16 3.12 25.75 -19.50
C VAL A 16 2.20 25.84 -18.27
N CYS A 17 0.92 26.19 -18.42
CA CYS A 17 -0.06 26.16 -17.32
C CYS A 17 -0.35 24.74 -16.85
N LEU A 18 -0.51 23.77 -17.76
CA LEU A 18 -0.74 22.37 -17.41
C LEU A 18 0.47 21.76 -16.70
N VAL A 19 1.68 22.04 -17.17
CA VAL A 19 2.92 21.58 -16.54
C VAL A 19 3.11 22.25 -15.17
N LYS A 20 2.85 23.56 -15.02
CA LYS A 20 2.89 24.25 -13.71
C LYS A 20 1.82 23.73 -12.76
N SER A 21 0.61 23.42 -13.23
CA SER A 21 -0.46 22.84 -12.39
C SER A 21 -0.09 21.43 -11.93
N SER A 22 0.54 20.64 -12.77
CA SER A 22 1.04 19.30 -12.40
C SER A 22 2.20 19.36 -11.41
N ILE A 23 3.12 20.32 -11.56
CA ILE A 23 4.25 20.53 -10.63
C ILE A 23 3.74 21.09 -9.29
N LEU A 24 2.74 21.97 -9.29
CA LEU A 24 2.11 22.49 -8.06
C LEU A 24 1.30 21.41 -7.31
N ALA A 25 0.70 20.44 -8.00
CA ALA A 25 0.03 19.32 -7.38
C ALA A 25 1.04 18.33 -6.73
N LEU A 26 2.20 18.12 -7.35
CA LEU A 26 3.29 17.31 -6.78
C LEU A 26 3.94 17.95 -5.53
N ASN A 27 3.97 19.28 -5.44
CA ASN A 27 4.57 19.99 -4.31
C ASN A 27 3.75 19.93 -3.00
N ASN A 28 2.53 19.40 -3.01
CA ASN A 28 1.68 19.26 -1.81
C ASN A 28 1.58 17.83 -1.26
N LEU A 29 2.25 16.85 -1.88
CA LEU A 29 2.28 15.45 -1.45
C LEU A 29 3.53 15.19 -0.59
N GLU A 30 3.59 15.81 0.58
CA GLU A 30 4.67 15.57 1.53
C GLU A 30 4.47 14.22 2.22
N PHE A 31 5.42 13.29 1.99
CA PHE A 31 5.45 12.04 2.72
C PHE A 31 5.73 12.29 4.21
N ASN A 32 4.92 11.66 5.07
CA ASN A 32 5.06 11.79 6.52
C ASN A 32 5.56 10.47 7.13
N PRO A 33 6.84 10.38 7.55
CA PRO A 33 7.38 9.17 8.17
C PRO A 33 6.67 8.74 9.46
N LYS A 34 6.12 9.68 10.24
CA LYS A 34 5.34 9.36 11.45
C LYS A 34 4.03 8.67 11.09
N LEU A 35 3.36 9.13 10.03
CA LEU A 35 2.15 8.47 9.52
C LEU A 35 2.48 7.08 8.95
N ALA A 36 3.65 6.91 8.33
CA ALA A 36 4.10 5.60 7.86
C ALA A 36 4.31 4.61 9.01
N LYS A 37 4.98 5.01 10.09
CA LYS A 37 5.14 4.17 11.29
C LYS A 37 3.79 3.88 11.98
N PHE A 38 2.89 4.85 11.99
CA PHE A 38 1.51 4.63 12.43
C PHE A 38 0.81 3.57 11.56
N ALA A 39 0.90 3.67 10.23
CA ALA A 39 0.33 2.72 9.29
C ALA A 39 0.91 1.30 9.45
N LEU A 40 2.23 1.19 9.74
CA LEU A 40 2.88 -0.09 9.95
C LEU A 40 2.29 -0.87 11.12
N ASP A 41 2.00 -0.20 12.26
CA ASP A 41 1.42 -0.89 13.42
C ASP A 41 0.05 -1.51 13.09
N PHE A 42 -0.75 -0.88 12.24
CA PHE A 42 -2.01 -1.46 11.79
C PHE A 42 -1.79 -2.58 10.76
N ALA A 43 -0.86 -2.39 9.81
CA ALA A 43 -0.51 -3.43 8.84
C ALA A 43 0.04 -4.68 9.53
N ALA A 44 0.88 -4.51 10.56
CA ALA A 44 1.39 -5.58 11.40
C ALA A 44 0.27 -6.19 12.27
N GLY A 45 -0.55 -5.36 12.91
CA GLY A 45 -1.66 -5.81 13.77
C GLY A 45 -2.66 -6.69 13.02
N ALA A 46 -2.79 -6.55 11.70
CA ALA A 46 -3.63 -7.43 10.90
C ALA A 46 -3.15 -8.90 10.88
N TYR A 47 -1.88 -9.18 11.21
CA TYR A 47 -1.35 -10.56 11.34
C TYR A 47 -1.67 -11.19 12.68
N GLY A 48 -1.87 -10.37 13.72
CA GLY A 48 -2.06 -10.88 15.09
C GLY A 48 -3.45 -11.45 15.33
N ASP A 49 -3.52 -12.45 16.22
CA ASP A 49 -4.80 -12.97 16.71
C ASP A 49 -5.50 -11.96 17.64
N TYR A 50 -4.71 -11.13 18.30
CA TYR A 50 -5.17 -10.10 19.23
C TYR A 50 -4.72 -8.69 18.79
N PRO A 51 -5.26 -8.13 17.69
CA PRO A 51 -4.82 -6.85 17.14
C PRO A 51 -5.09 -5.65 18.07
N VAL A 52 -5.86 -5.83 19.13
CA VAL A 52 -6.21 -4.79 20.11
C VAL A 52 -4.98 -4.10 20.69
N GLN A 53 -3.91 -4.85 20.95
CA GLN A 53 -2.67 -4.30 21.53
C GLN A 53 -1.99 -3.30 20.58
N CYS A 54 -1.88 -3.64 19.29
CA CYS A 54 -1.37 -2.72 18.27
C CYS A 54 -2.23 -1.45 18.15
N HIS A 55 -3.55 -1.59 18.30
CA HIS A 55 -4.46 -0.45 18.31
C HIS A 55 -4.26 0.44 19.55
N THR A 56 -4.16 -0.15 20.73
CA THR A 56 -3.96 0.57 22.01
C THR A 56 -2.67 1.41 21.96
N LYS A 57 -1.58 0.86 21.42
CA LYS A 57 -0.31 1.59 21.20
C LYS A 57 -0.50 2.91 20.42
N ARG A 58 -1.51 2.99 19.56
CA ARG A 58 -1.82 4.15 18.71
C ARG A 58 -3.05 4.93 19.15
N ASN A 59 -3.50 4.75 20.39
CA ASN A 59 -4.75 5.37 20.88
C ASN A 59 -5.93 5.13 19.94
N SER A 60 -5.98 3.93 19.36
CA SER A 60 -7.00 3.51 18.42
C SER A 60 -7.91 2.48 19.08
N THR A 61 -9.20 2.56 18.76
CA THR A 61 -10.17 1.52 19.10
C THR A 61 -10.31 0.56 17.91
N LEU A 62 -10.11 -0.75 18.17
CA LEU A 62 -10.45 -1.77 17.18
C LEU A 62 -11.96 -1.85 17.05
N ILE A 63 -12.50 -1.50 15.88
CA ILE A 63 -13.94 -1.46 15.61
C ILE A 63 -14.42 -2.75 14.97
N PHE A 64 -13.60 -3.34 14.08
CA PHE A 64 -14.02 -4.47 13.29
C PHE A 64 -12.84 -5.34 12.89
N ARG A 65 -13.04 -6.65 12.93
CA ARG A 65 -12.14 -7.65 12.40
C ARG A 65 -12.95 -8.63 11.58
N TYR A 66 -12.52 -8.93 10.39
CA TYR A 66 -13.19 -9.89 9.53
C TYR A 66 -12.19 -10.69 8.72
N GLY A 67 -12.42 -12.00 8.66
CA GLY A 67 -11.61 -12.91 7.88
C GLY A 67 -12.45 -14.02 7.26
N ARG A 68 -12.00 -14.51 6.14
CA ARG A 68 -12.62 -15.59 5.40
C ARG A 68 -11.60 -16.31 4.54
N ARG A 69 -11.84 -17.60 4.25
CA ARG A 69 -11.10 -18.32 3.20
C ARG A 69 -11.29 -17.61 1.87
N CYS A 70 -10.20 -17.29 1.19
CA CYS A 70 -10.20 -16.43 0.01
C CYS A 70 -9.58 -17.05 -1.23
N ASP A 71 -9.02 -18.26 -1.14
CA ASP A 71 -8.48 -18.97 -2.28
C ASP A 71 -8.73 -20.49 -2.22
N ALA A 72 -8.35 -21.17 -3.31
CA ALA A 72 -8.50 -22.62 -3.45
C ALA A 72 -7.55 -23.42 -2.54
N PHE A 73 -6.50 -22.79 -2.02
CA PHE A 73 -5.52 -23.39 -1.10
C PHE A 73 -5.93 -23.26 0.36
N HIS A 74 -7.16 -22.79 0.63
CA HIS A 74 -7.71 -22.54 1.96
C HIS A 74 -6.99 -21.45 2.78
N ASN A 75 -6.22 -20.56 2.12
CA ASN A 75 -5.70 -19.40 2.79
C ASN A 75 -6.82 -18.46 3.22
N GLU A 76 -6.59 -17.76 4.32
CA GLU A 76 -7.56 -16.80 4.85
C GLU A 76 -7.10 -15.37 4.58
N CYS A 77 -7.97 -14.58 4.00
CA CYS A 77 -7.80 -13.13 3.90
C CYS A 77 -8.47 -12.46 5.10
N TRP A 78 -7.76 -11.52 5.71
CA TRP A 78 -8.20 -10.81 6.90
C TRP A 78 -8.07 -9.31 6.72
N ALA A 79 -8.99 -8.58 7.33
CA ALA A 79 -8.88 -7.14 7.49
C ALA A 79 -9.36 -6.71 8.87
N ILE A 80 -8.77 -5.62 9.35
CA ILE A 80 -9.14 -4.95 10.60
C ILE A 80 -9.47 -3.49 10.34
N ILE A 81 -10.37 -2.92 11.13
CA ILE A 81 -10.71 -1.49 11.06
C ILE A 81 -10.52 -0.89 12.44
N GLY A 82 -9.66 0.13 12.50
CA GLY A 82 -9.38 0.93 13.67
C GLY A 82 -9.93 2.34 13.55
N LEU A 83 -10.18 2.95 14.70
CA LEU A 83 -10.70 4.30 14.80
C LEU A 83 -9.89 5.10 15.81
N THR A 84 -9.33 6.23 15.35
CA THR A 84 -8.73 7.27 16.21
C THR A 84 -9.49 8.57 16.04
N ASP A 85 -9.07 9.63 16.70
CA ASP A 85 -9.68 10.96 16.54
C ASP A 85 -9.50 11.54 15.14
N GLU A 86 -8.43 11.17 14.43
CA GLU A 86 -8.10 11.67 13.09
C GLU A 86 -8.41 10.66 11.97
N TRP A 87 -8.31 9.34 12.25
CA TRP A 87 -8.26 8.30 11.22
C TRP A 87 -9.32 7.21 11.40
N ILE A 88 -9.86 6.78 10.27
CA ILE A 88 -10.49 5.46 10.06
C ILE A 88 -9.43 4.64 9.33
N THR A 89 -8.80 3.68 10.01
CA THR A 89 -7.73 2.88 9.42
C THR A 89 -8.24 1.51 9.01
N VAL A 90 -8.07 1.14 7.75
CA VAL A 90 -8.45 -0.16 7.20
C VAL A 90 -7.16 -0.90 6.81
N ALA A 91 -6.82 -1.93 7.56
CA ALA A 91 -5.59 -2.69 7.35
C ALA A 91 -5.89 -4.11 6.89
N PHE A 92 -5.15 -4.57 5.89
CA PHE A 92 -5.27 -5.92 5.33
C PHE A 92 -4.05 -6.76 5.70
N ARG A 93 -4.31 -8.02 6.08
CA ARG A 93 -3.26 -8.99 6.38
C ARG A 93 -2.59 -9.47 5.10
N GLY A 94 -1.27 -9.57 5.13
CA GLY A 94 -0.51 -10.29 4.13
C GLY A 94 -0.56 -11.81 4.32
N THR A 95 0.24 -12.53 3.55
CA THR A 95 0.37 -13.98 3.68
C THR A 95 1.05 -14.34 4.99
N GLN A 96 0.43 -15.22 5.77
CA GLN A 96 0.90 -15.59 7.12
C GLN A 96 2.06 -16.58 7.11
N THR A 97 2.25 -17.27 6.02
CA THR A 97 3.17 -18.40 5.92
C THR A 97 4.50 -18.04 5.28
N LYS A 98 5.49 -18.87 5.61
CA LYS A 98 6.91 -18.84 5.26
C LYS A 98 7.19 -18.27 3.84
N VAL A 99 8.40 -17.72 3.69
CA VAL A 99 9.05 -17.27 2.44
C VAL A 99 8.68 -18.11 1.20
N GLN A 100 8.47 -19.40 1.37
CA GLN A 100 8.13 -20.34 0.31
C GLN A 100 6.72 -20.10 -0.28
N LEU A 101 5.73 -19.75 0.54
CA LEU A 101 4.38 -19.41 0.07
C LEU A 101 4.32 -18.05 -0.63
N ILE A 102 5.18 -17.12 -0.22
CA ILE A 102 5.35 -15.87 -0.96
C ILE A 102 5.90 -16.20 -2.36
N ALA A 103 6.90 -17.07 -2.47
CA ALA A 103 7.45 -17.49 -3.75
C ALA A 103 6.40 -18.21 -4.63
N GLU A 104 5.64 -19.14 -4.07
CA GLU A 104 4.56 -19.86 -4.79
C GLU A 104 3.43 -18.92 -5.24
N LEU A 105 3.05 -17.96 -4.39
CA LEU A 105 2.10 -16.90 -4.77
C LEU A 105 2.62 -16.10 -5.96
N LEU A 106 3.91 -15.78 -5.96
CA LEU A 106 4.58 -14.99 -6.98
C LEU A 106 4.69 -15.73 -8.31
N GLU A 107 4.97 -17.04 -8.28
CA GLU A 107 4.97 -17.91 -9.46
C GLU A 107 3.57 -18.03 -10.08
N SER A 108 2.52 -17.93 -9.27
CA SER A 108 1.12 -17.92 -9.73
C SER A 108 0.68 -16.60 -10.35
N MET A 109 1.41 -15.51 -10.13
CA MET A 109 1.10 -14.18 -10.67
C MET A 109 1.50 -14.08 -12.13
N THR A 110 0.50 -14.07 -12.97
CA THR A 110 0.63 -13.83 -14.40
C THR A 110 0.31 -12.36 -14.74
N GLU A 111 0.11 -12.06 -16.02
CA GLU A 111 -0.37 -10.75 -16.45
C GLU A 111 -1.68 -10.33 -15.76
N PRO A 112 -1.90 -9.02 -15.46
CA PRO A 112 -3.16 -8.51 -14.93
C PRO A 112 -4.33 -8.80 -15.87
N LYS A 113 -5.28 -9.61 -15.43
CA LYS A 113 -6.37 -10.12 -16.31
C LYS A 113 -7.76 -9.68 -15.90
N HIS A 114 -7.96 -9.26 -14.65
CA HIS A 114 -9.29 -8.90 -14.16
C HIS A 114 -9.55 -7.41 -14.36
N LYS A 115 -10.44 -7.06 -15.30
CA LYS A 115 -10.85 -5.66 -15.53
C LYS A 115 -11.68 -5.14 -14.37
N ILE A 116 -11.39 -3.93 -13.92
CA ILE A 116 -12.17 -3.26 -12.87
C ILE A 116 -12.83 -1.98 -13.40
N ARG A 117 -13.91 -1.57 -12.77
CA ARG A 117 -14.68 -0.39 -13.17
C ARG A 117 -13.89 0.91 -13.08
N ALA A 118 -13.02 1.04 -12.08
CA ALA A 118 -12.19 2.20 -11.86
C ALA A 118 -11.22 2.50 -13.03
N GLY A 119 -10.84 1.46 -13.77
CA GLY A 119 -9.97 1.50 -14.94
C GLY A 119 -8.87 0.47 -14.88
N GLY A 120 -8.49 -0.05 -16.05
CA GLY A 120 -7.43 -1.03 -16.22
C GLY A 120 -7.78 -2.43 -15.74
N SER A 121 -6.73 -3.23 -15.57
CA SER A 121 -6.81 -4.63 -15.15
C SER A 121 -5.88 -4.87 -13.96
N VAL A 122 -6.31 -5.78 -13.06
CA VAL A 122 -5.56 -6.16 -11.87
C VAL A 122 -5.26 -7.66 -11.86
N GLN A 123 -4.33 -8.10 -11.04
CA GLN A 123 -4.05 -9.51 -10.83
C GLN A 123 -5.31 -10.22 -10.34
N HIS A 124 -5.66 -11.31 -11.00
CA HIS A 124 -6.88 -12.04 -10.70
C HIS A 124 -6.93 -12.53 -9.26
N TYR A 125 -5.81 -12.99 -8.74
CA TYR A 125 -5.69 -13.41 -7.34
C TYR A 125 -6.07 -12.30 -6.36
N PHE A 126 -5.54 -11.09 -6.54
CA PHE A 126 -5.86 -9.96 -5.65
C PHE A 126 -7.31 -9.55 -5.72
N TYR A 127 -7.89 -9.63 -6.92
CA TYR A 127 -9.31 -9.34 -7.10
C TYR A 127 -10.19 -10.33 -6.32
N VAL A 128 -9.96 -11.64 -6.50
CA VAL A 128 -10.74 -12.68 -5.82
C VAL A 128 -10.55 -12.62 -4.30
N ALA A 129 -9.32 -12.42 -3.86
CA ALA A 129 -8.98 -12.30 -2.45
C ALA A 129 -9.72 -11.12 -1.80
N LEU A 130 -9.68 -9.94 -2.43
CA LEU A 130 -10.42 -8.77 -1.92
C LEU A 130 -11.93 -8.99 -1.97
N ASP A 131 -12.48 -9.47 -3.09
CA ASP A 131 -13.91 -9.67 -3.28
C ASP A 131 -14.50 -10.57 -2.18
N SER A 132 -13.75 -11.58 -1.73
CA SER A 132 -14.18 -12.50 -0.67
C SER A 132 -14.48 -11.81 0.66
N ILE A 133 -13.81 -10.69 0.98
CA ILE A 133 -13.93 -9.98 2.27
C ILE A 133 -14.45 -8.55 2.14
N TRP A 134 -14.54 -8.02 0.92
CA TRP A 134 -14.77 -6.58 0.70
C TRP A 134 -16.12 -6.06 1.20
N ALA A 135 -17.19 -6.80 0.99
CA ALA A 135 -18.54 -6.32 1.29
C ALA A 135 -18.73 -5.87 2.75
N PRO A 136 -18.39 -6.66 3.79
CA PRO A 136 -18.48 -6.22 5.18
C PRO A 136 -17.50 -5.09 5.51
N ILE A 137 -16.27 -5.12 5.01
CA ILE A 137 -15.26 -4.08 5.22
C ILE A 137 -15.76 -2.73 4.68
N ASN A 138 -16.19 -2.70 3.42
CA ASN A 138 -16.75 -1.51 2.79
C ASN A 138 -17.95 -0.95 3.56
N LYS A 139 -18.87 -1.82 3.99
CA LYS A 139 -20.06 -1.42 4.76
C LYS A 139 -19.68 -0.70 6.04
N ILE A 140 -18.74 -1.23 6.81
CA ILE A 140 -18.29 -0.63 8.08
C ILE A 140 -17.51 0.66 7.83
N THR A 141 -16.58 0.67 6.88
CA THR A 141 -15.80 1.87 6.52
C THR A 141 -16.71 3.03 6.12
N ARG A 142 -17.72 2.77 5.28
CA ARG A 142 -18.72 3.79 4.90
C ARG A 142 -19.54 4.28 6.11
N LYS A 143 -19.97 3.37 6.97
CA LYS A 143 -20.74 3.73 8.19
C LYS A 143 -19.90 4.63 9.10
N LEU A 144 -18.62 4.30 9.30
CA LEU A 144 -17.73 5.12 10.12
C LEU A 144 -17.49 6.50 9.49
N LYS A 145 -17.26 6.57 8.17
CA LYS A 145 -17.10 7.86 7.48
C LYS A 145 -18.37 8.73 7.55
N TYR A 146 -19.54 8.11 7.51
CA TYR A 146 -20.81 8.82 7.70
C TYR A 146 -20.96 9.37 9.14
N LEU A 147 -20.61 8.58 10.16
CA LEU A 147 -20.68 8.98 11.57
C LEU A 147 -19.59 9.99 11.94
N PHE A 148 -18.44 9.90 11.30
CA PHE A 148 -17.27 10.74 11.59
C PHE A 148 -16.76 11.41 10.29
N PRO A 149 -17.49 12.38 9.74
CA PRO A 149 -17.22 12.93 8.40
C PRO A 149 -15.88 13.66 8.30
N ASN A 150 -15.34 14.17 9.40
CA ASN A 150 -14.06 14.89 9.41
C ASN A 150 -12.83 13.98 9.49
N ARG A 151 -13.01 12.68 9.81
CA ARG A 151 -11.89 11.74 9.87
C ARG A 151 -11.46 11.33 8.47
N LYS A 152 -10.16 11.25 8.27
CA LYS A 152 -9.56 10.72 7.05
C LYS A 152 -9.62 9.19 7.04
N ILE A 153 -9.50 8.58 5.88
CA ILE A 153 -9.46 7.13 5.73
C ILE A 153 -8.07 6.73 5.28
N LEU A 154 -7.41 5.87 6.05
CA LEU A 154 -6.11 5.29 5.73
C LEU A 154 -6.29 3.81 5.39
N PHE A 155 -5.96 3.43 4.18
CA PHE A 155 -5.79 2.03 3.78
C PHE A 155 -4.32 1.65 3.94
N THR A 156 -4.06 0.46 4.49
CA THR A 156 -2.69 -0.01 4.70
C THR A 156 -2.59 -1.53 4.65
N GLY A 157 -1.39 -2.04 4.45
CA GLY A 157 -1.07 -3.45 4.48
C GLY A 157 0.39 -3.71 4.08
N HIS A 158 0.87 -4.89 4.44
CA HIS A 158 2.19 -5.39 4.08
C HIS A 158 2.05 -6.57 3.12
N SER A 159 2.93 -6.68 2.12
CA SER A 159 2.94 -7.80 1.18
C SER A 159 1.61 -7.90 0.39
N LEU A 160 0.98 -9.07 0.33
CA LEU A 160 -0.37 -9.28 -0.19
C LEU A 160 -1.37 -8.28 0.42
N GLY A 161 -1.26 -7.99 1.72
CA GLY A 161 -2.13 -6.99 2.38
C GLY A 161 -2.00 -5.61 1.78
N GLY A 162 -0.81 -5.23 1.32
CA GLY A 162 -0.56 -3.99 0.56
C GLY A 162 -1.33 -3.97 -0.76
N ALA A 163 -1.27 -5.06 -1.52
CA ALA A 163 -2.01 -5.20 -2.78
C ALA A 163 -3.53 -5.12 -2.56
N LEU A 164 -4.04 -5.77 -1.49
CA LEU A 164 -5.46 -5.69 -1.13
C LEU A 164 -5.87 -4.27 -0.70
N ALA A 165 -5.02 -3.57 0.07
CA ALA A 165 -5.24 -2.19 0.48
C ALA A 165 -5.28 -1.23 -0.71
N SER A 166 -4.38 -1.41 -1.68
CA SER A 166 -4.35 -0.66 -2.93
C SER A 166 -5.64 -0.84 -3.72
N LEU A 167 -6.03 -2.08 -3.99
CA LEU A 167 -7.25 -2.37 -4.74
C LEU A 167 -8.50 -1.88 -3.99
N ALA A 168 -8.56 -2.07 -2.67
CA ALA A 168 -9.66 -1.62 -1.83
C ALA A 168 -9.82 -0.09 -1.84
N SER A 169 -8.72 0.65 -1.72
CA SER A 169 -8.73 2.13 -1.77
C SER A 169 -9.20 2.65 -3.12
N THR A 170 -8.75 2.02 -4.21
CA THR A 170 -9.16 2.37 -5.59
C THR A 170 -10.66 2.14 -5.80
N VAL A 171 -11.15 0.96 -5.44
CA VAL A 171 -12.58 0.61 -5.56
C VAL A 171 -13.44 1.50 -4.67
N PHE A 172 -12.98 1.79 -3.45
CA PHE A 172 -13.70 2.69 -2.54
C PHE A 172 -13.77 4.11 -3.12
N ALA A 173 -12.66 4.65 -3.62
CA ALA A 173 -12.57 5.99 -4.21
C ALA A 173 -13.47 6.14 -5.44
N ASP A 174 -13.49 5.15 -6.32
CA ASP A 174 -14.32 5.13 -7.52
C ASP A 174 -15.84 5.20 -7.20
N HIS A 175 -16.25 4.60 -6.08
CA HIS A 175 -17.63 4.68 -5.58
C HIS A 175 -17.91 5.97 -4.79
N HIS A 176 -16.88 6.66 -4.31
CA HIS A 176 -17.00 7.83 -3.43
C HIS A 176 -16.15 9.02 -3.90
N PRO A 177 -16.39 9.57 -5.12
CA PRO A 177 -15.53 10.58 -5.73
C PRO A 177 -15.43 11.90 -4.94
N LYS A 178 -16.30 12.13 -3.96
CA LYS A 178 -16.24 13.31 -3.09
C LYS A 178 -15.21 13.17 -1.95
N LEU A 179 -14.69 11.96 -1.71
CA LEU A 179 -13.79 11.67 -0.59
C LEU A 179 -12.31 11.58 -0.98
N LEU A 180 -11.93 11.78 -2.24
CA LEU A 180 -10.59 11.52 -2.75
C LEU A 180 -9.48 12.19 -1.94
N LYS A 181 -9.68 13.45 -1.51
CA LYS A 181 -8.72 14.18 -0.69
C LYS A 181 -8.58 13.65 0.76
N ASP A 182 -9.57 12.88 1.22
CA ASP A 182 -9.56 12.29 2.54
C ASP A 182 -9.06 10.84 2.54
N LEU A 183 -8.74 10.29 1.36
CA LEU A 183 -8.23 8.93 1.20
C LEU A 183 -6.71 8.93 1.17
N TYR A 184 -6.13 8.02 1.93
CA TYR A 184 -4.70 7.79 2.05
C TYR A 184 -4.41 6.31 1.87
N LEU A 185 -3.34 6.00 1.17
CA LEU A 185 -2.78 4.65 1.07
C LEU A 185 -1.30 4.68 1.46
N ILE A 186 -0.93 3.83 2.41
CA ILE A 186 0.47 3.59 2.77
C ILE A 186 0.66 2.08 2.83
N THR A 187 1.54 1.55 2.00
CA THR A 187 1.82 0.12 1.91
C THR A 187 3.28 -0.19 2.13
N PHE A 188 3.58 -1.43 2.48
CA PHE A 188 4.91 -1.93 2.78
C PHE A 188 5.18 -3.18 1.94
N GLY A 189 6.20 -3.15 1.08
CA GLY A 189 6.52 -4.29 0.22
C GLY A 189 5.37 -4.70 -0.69
N GLU A 190 4.64 -3.75 -1.22
CA GLU A 190 3.49 -3.99 -2.09
C GLU A 190 3.94 -4.48 -3.47
N PRO A 191 3.43 -5.64 -3.94
CA PRO A 191 3.69 -6.09 -5.31
C PRO A 191 2.90 -5.27 -6.33
N ARG A 192 3.27 -5.36 -7.63
CA ARG A 192 2.51 -4.73 -8.72
C ARG A 192 1.09 -5.29 -8.80
N VAL A 193 0.11 -4.43 -8.56
CA VAL A 193 -1.31 -4.85 -8.40
C VAL A 193 -2.01 -5.00 -9.74
N GLY A 194 -1.71 -4.13 -10.70
CA GLY A 194 -2.38 -4.10 -11.97
C GLY A 194 -1.49 -3.62 -13.11
N ASN A 195 -2.10 -3.33 -14.25
CA ASN A 195 -1.43 -2.79 -15.41
C ASN A 195 -1.30 -1.25 -15.35
N PHE A 196 -0.70 -0.65 -16.37
CA PHE A 196 -0.51 0.79 -16.45
C PHE A 196 -1.83 1.58 -16.37
N GLU A 197 -2.90 1.10 -17.02
CA GLU A 197 -4.22 1.76 -16.94
C GLU A 197 -4.78 1.75 -15.52
N TYR A 198 -4.58 0.65 -14.76
CA TYR A 198 -4.91 0.58 -13.35
C TYR A 198 -4.11 1.59 -12.54
N ALA A 199 -2.79 1.66 -12.76
CA ALA A 199 -1.91 2.61 -12.07
C ALA A 199 -2.37 4.04 -12.27
N GLN A 200 -2.69 4.44 -13.51
CA GLN A 200 -3.23 5.76 -13.82
C GLN A 200 -4.59 6.03 -13.15
N ALA A 201 -5.47 5.02 -13.10
CA ALA A 201 -6.77 5.15 -12.44
C ALA A 201 -6.59 5.33 -10.93
N HIS A 202 -5.71 4.53 -10.32
CA HIS A 202 -5.36 4.64 -8.90
C HIS A 202 -4.82 6.03 -8.56
N ASP A 203 -3.82 6.53 -9.29
CA ASP A 203 -3.18 7.82 -9.01
C ASP A 203 -4.16 9.00 -9.07
N ARG A 204 -5.18 8.92 -9.96
CA ARG A 204 -6.26 9.90 -9.99
C ARG A 204 -7.22 9.79 -8.82
N LEU A 205 -7.52 8.57 -8.38
CA LEU A 205 -8.55 8.27 -7.37
C LEU A 205 -8.01 8.33 -5.94
N VAL A 206 -6.73 8.00 -5.74
CA VAL A 206 -6.07 7.96 -4.42
C VAL A 206 -4.77 8.78 -4.49
N PRO A 207 -4.86 10.10 -4.57
CA PRO A 207 -3.69 10.97 -4.77
C PRO A 207 -2.70 10.93 -3.60
N ASN A 208 -3.14 10.57 -2.38
CA ASN A 208 -2.26 10.42 -1.21
C ASN A 208 -1.85 8.95 -1.08
N SER A 209 -0.99 8.48 -1.98
CA SER A 209 -0.57 7.07 -2.09
C SER A 209 0.93 6.92 -2.09
N TRP A 210 1.46 6.20 -1.10
CA TRP A 210 2.88 5.92 -0.94
C TRP A 210 3.13 4.42 -0.74
N ARG A 211 4.04 3.87 -1.54
CA ARG A 211 4.55 2.51 -1.43
C ARG A 211 5.92 2.55 -0.77
N ILE A 212 6.04 1.99 0.41
CA ILE A 212 7.31 1.96 1.14
C ILE A 212 8.06 0.70 0.74
N VAL A 213 9.31 0.86 0.30
CA VAL A 213 10.20 -0.22 -0.11
C VAL A 213 11.45 -0.20 0.77
N HIS A 214 11.73 -1.34 1.41
CA HIS A 214 12.92 -1.56 2.21
C HIS A 214 13.99 -2.21 1.36
N ARG A 215 15.14 -1.52 1.23
CA ARG A 215 16.33 -2.00 0.53
C ARG A 215 16.00 -2.64 -0.83
N TYR A 216 16.21 -3.94 -0.93
CA TYR A 216 16.04 -4.76 -2.14
C TYR A 216 14.89 -5.76 -1.99
N ASP A 217 13.80 -5.34 -1.36
CA ASP A 217 12.60 -6.16 -1.18
C ASP A 217 12.15 -6.77 -2.52
N LEU A 218 12.27 -8.11 -2.63
CA LEU A 218 11.88 -8.85 -3.83
C LEU A 218 10.41 -8.66 -4.17
N VAL A 219 9.54 -8.67 -3.17
CA VAL A 219 8.08 -8.66 -3.38
C VAL A 219 7.62 -7.35 -4.00
N ALA A 220 8.24 -6.23 -3.62
CA ALA A 220 7.97 -4.94 -4.23
C ALA A 220 8.29 -4.88 -5.74
N HIS A 221 9.00 -5.88 -6.30
CA HIS A 221 9.42 -5.87 -7.69
C HIS A 221 8.71 -6.90 -8.57
N ILE A 222 7.73 -7.60 -8.02
CA ILE A 222 6.98 -8.64 -8.73
C ILE A 222 5.49 -8.29 -8.83
N PRO A 223 4.80 -8.89 -9.82
CA PRO A 223 5.35 -9.60 -10.96
C PRO A 223 6.32 -8.74 -11.77
N LEU A 224 7.27 -9.39 -12.46
CA LEU A 224 8.18 -8.66 -13.34
C LEU A 224 7.41 -8.02 -14.50
N CYS A 225 7.74 -6.79 -14.85
CA CYS A 225 7.07 -6.05 -15.91
C CYS A 225 7.55 -6.40 -17.32
N GLY A 226 8.58 -7.22 -17.47
CA GLY A 226 9.09 -7.68 -18.77
C GLY A 226 9.75 -9.05 -18.67
N ALA A 227 9.67 -9.83 -19.75
CA ALA A 227 10.18 -11.20 -19.79
C ALA A 227 11.71 -11.28 -19.84
N ILE A 228 12.42 -10.21 -20.24
CA ILE A 228 13.85 -10.25 -20.55
C ILE A 228 14.67 -9.27 -19.70
N TYR A 229 14.07 -8.17 -19.26
CA TYR A 229 14.74 -7.15 -18.44
C TYR A 229 13.80 -6.59 -17.39
N PRO A 230 14.15 -6.67 -16.08
CA PRO A 230 13.37 -6.06 -14.99
C PRO A 230 13.17 -4.55 -15.15
N ARG A 231 14.06 -3.87 -15.88
CA ARG A 231 14.00 -2.43 -16.17
C ARG A 231 13.08 -2.04 -17.34
N SER A 232 12.36 -2.98 -17.91
CA SER A 232 11.50 -2.69 -19.07
C SER A 232 10.04 -2.43 -18.67
N CYS A 233 9.80 -1.89 -17.47
CA CYS A 233 8.48 -1.40 -17.10
C CYS A 233 8.15 -0.19 -17.98
N SER A 234 7.35 -0.42 -19.00
CA SER A 234 6.99 0.61 -19.97
C SER A 234 5.49 0.81 -20.02
N PRO A 235 5.02 2.06 -20.01
CA PRO A 235 3.60 2.37 -20.20
C PRO A 235 3.06 1.89 -21.55
N LEU A 236 3.93 1.56 -22.50
CA LEU A 236 3.53 1.07 -23.82
C LEU A 236 3.06 -0.39 -23.83
N PHE A 237 3.38 -1.15 -22.77
CA PHE A 237 2.96 -2.56 -22.63
C PHE A 237 1.71 -2.66 -21.75
N ASN A 238 0.53 -2.46 -22.33
CA ASN A 238 -0.76 -2.39 -21.63
C ASN A 238 -1.12 -3.67 -20.84
N HIS A 239 -0.45 -4.78 -21.08
CA HIS A 239 -0.70 -6.05 -20.37
C HIS A 239 0.31 -6.33 -19.26
N ALA A 240 1.42 -5.58 -19.24
CA ALA A 240 2.45 -5.75 -18.22
C ALA A 240 1.99 -5.21 -16.87
N PRO A 241 2.37 -5.85 -15.76
CA PRO A 241 2.15 -5.29 -14.45
C PRO A 241 2.93 -3.97 -14.28
N TYR A 242 2.34 -3.02 -13.54
CA TYR A 242 2.88 -1.68 -13.38
C TYR A 242 2.56 -1.13 -11.98
N HIS A 243 3.46 -0.36 -11.39
CA HIS A 243 3.23 0.28 -10.10
C HIS A 243 2.40 1.54 -10.22
N HIS A 244 1.71 1.86 -9.12
CA HIS A 244 1.01 3.12 -8.87
C HIS A 244 1.58 3.81 -7.63
N GLY A 245 1.18 5.04 -7.38
CA GLY A 245 1.60 5.80 -6.20
C GLY A 245 3.10 6.12 -6.19
N ILE A 246 3.52 6.86 -5.19
CA ILE A 246 4.91 7.29 -5.06
C ILE A 246 5.70 6.25 -4.26
N GLU A 247 6.82 5.79 -4.78
CA GLU A 247 7.74 4.95 -4.03
C GLU A 247 8.55 5.78 -3.04
N ILE A 248 8.61 5.29 -1.80
CA ILE A 248 9.48 5.78 -0.73
C ILE A 248 10.51 4.69 -0.45
N TRP A 249 11.72 4.89 -0.95
CA TRP A 249 12.78 3.90 -0.85
C TRP A 249 13.74 4.17 0.29
N TYR A 250 13.86 3.21 1.19
CA TYR A 250 14.86 3.19 2.26
C TYR A 250 15.99 2.23 1.88
N GLN A 251 17.21 2.77 1.72
CA GLN A 251 18.40 1.98 1.34
C GLN A 251 19.06 1.27 2.53
N SER A 252 18.65 1.60 3.75
CA SER A 252 19.21 1.14 5.02
C SER A 252 18.17 0.41 5.86
N ASN A 253 18.44 0.19 7.14
CA ASN A 253 17.59 -0.61 8.03
C ASN A 253 16.30 0.08 8.51
N MET A 254 16.02 1.30 8.02
CA MET A 254 14.84 2.10 8.37
C MET A 254 14.79 2.51 9.85
N THR A 255 15.96 2.81 10.42
CA THR A 255 16.06 3.42 11.75
C THR A 255 15.46 4.83 11.77
N ASP A 256 15.29 5.44 12.94
CA ASP A 256 14.75 6.79 13.07
C ASP A 256 15.60 7.89 12.40
N THR A 257 16.89 7.61 12.21
CA THR A 257 17.84 8.53 11.58
C THR A 257 18.06 8.27 10.10
N ASP A 258 17.48 7.17 9.56
CA ASP A 258 17.70 6.78 8.18
C ASP A 258 16.96 7.70 7.21
N LEU A 259 17.67 8.09 6.16
CA LEU A 259 17.12 8.87 5.07
C LEU A 259 16.35 7.94 4.10
N PHE A 260 15.26 8.44 3.59
CA PHE A 260 14.53 7.82 2.49
C PHE A 260 14.72 8.64 1.21
N ARG A 261 14.53 7.98 0.07
CA ARG A 261 14.46 8.60 -1.24
C ARG A 261 13.02 8.61 -1.74
N LEU A 262 12.57 9.78 -2.18
CA LEU A 262 11.30 9.95 -2.89
C LEU A 262 11.54 9.65 -4.37
N CYS A 263 10.87 8.66 -4.91
CA CYS A 263 11.05 8.15 -6.26
C CYS A 263 9.97 8.71 -7.20
N THR A 264 10.30 9.79 -7.86
CA THR A 264 9.42 10.51 -8.78
C THR A 264 9.99 10.58 -10.19
N GLY A 265 10.91 9.65 -10.52
CA GLY A 265 11.67 9.67 -11.74
C GLY A 265 10.92 9.10 -12.95
N ASN A 266 11.69 8.64 -13.92
CA ASN A 266 11.19 8.15 -15.18
C ASN A 266 11.58 6.67 -15.38
N PRO A 267 10.61 5.80 -15.73
CA PRO A 267 9.17 6.10 -15.87
C PRO A 267 8.49 6.42 -14.54
N LEU A 268 7.43 7.23 -14.59
CA LEU A 268 6.66 7.57 -13.39
C LEU A 268 6.16 6.28 -12.70
N ASN A 269 6.32 6.20 -11.38
CA ASN A 269 6.01 5.05 -10.52
C ASN A 269 6.92 3.80 -10.70
N GLU A 270 7.83 3.81 -11.68
CA GLU A 270 8.80 2.74 -11.93
C GLU A 270 10.21 3.35 -12.06
N ASP A 271 10.61 4.18 -11.10
CA ASP A 271 11.86 4.95 -11.13
C ASP A 271 13.09 4.05 -11.13
N ASP A 272 13.77 3.96 -12.27
CA ASP A 272 14.99 3.16 -12.45
C ASP A 272 16.17 3.63 -11.60
N SER A 273 16.09 4.80 -11.00
CA SER A 273 17.12 5.33 -10.10
C SER A 273 16.88 4.98 -8.62
N CYS A 274 15.77 4.30 -8.31
CA CYS A 274 15.37 3.87 -6.97
C CYS A 274 15.56 2.36 -6.75
N SER A 275 14.62 1.70 -6.10
CA SER A 275 14.76 0.28 -5.76
C SER A 275 14.91 -0.64 -6.98
N ASN A 276 14.38 -0.25 -8.13
CA ASN A 276 14.56 -0.95 -9.41
C ASN A 276 16.02 -0.97 -9.93
N ALA A 277 16.90 -0.10 -9.41
CA ALA A 277 18.28 0.02 -9.91
C ALA A 277 19.13 -1.25 -9.75
N TRP A 278 18.78 -2.14 -8.80
CA TRP A 278 19.64 -3.21 -8.31
C TRP A 278 19.00 -4.60 -8.37
N TYR A 279 18.34 -4.94 -9.46
CA TYR A 279 17.56 -6.17 -9.65
C TYR A 279 18.32 -7.50 -9.36
N ILE A 280 19.66 -7.47 -9.37
CA ILE A 280 20.48 -8.66 -9.06
C ILE A 280 20.66 -8.89 -7.56
N HIS A 281 20.19 -7.99 -6.71
CA HIS A 281 20.35 -8.03 -5.25
C HIS A 281 19.04 -8.25 -4.50
N TYR A 282 17.95 -8.56 -5.20
CA TYR A 282 16.65 -8.76 -4.55
C TYR A 282 16.71 -9.81 -3.45
N ASN A 283 16.13 -9.48 -2.31
CA ASN A 283 16.21 -10.26 -1.09
C ASN A 283 14.84 -10.37 -0.41
N VAL A 284 14.44 -11.60 -0.10
CA VAL A 284 13.18 -11.86 0.61
C VAL A 284 13.25 -11.42 2.07
N ASN A 285 14.43 -11.44 2.69
CA ASN A 285 14.55 -10.99 4.09
C ASN A 285 14.28 -9.49 4.23
N ASP A 286 14.61 -8.67 3.22
CA ASP A 286 14.30 -7.25 3.20
C ASP A 286 12.76 -7.04 3.15
N HIS A 287 12.01 -7.99 2.57
CA HIS A 287 10.55 -7.99 2.58
C HIS A 287 9.94 -8.21 3.95
N LEU A 288 10.57 -9.04 4.77
CA LEU A 288 10.01 -9.40 6.06
C LEU A 288 10.16 -8.29 7.11
N THR A 289 11.05 -7.30 6.88
CA THR A 289 11.45 -6.33 7.88
C THR A 289 11.19 -4.90 7.40
N TYR A 290 10.41 -4.15 8.15
CA TYR A 290 10.12 -2.74 7.94
C TYR A 290 10.25 -1.99 9.27
N TYR A 291 10.93 -0.84 9.27
CA TYR A 291 11.22 -0.03 10.47
C TYR A 291 11.78 -0.88 11.62
N GLU A 292 12.80 -1.73 11.31
CA GLU A 292 13.48 -2.64 12.24
C GLU A 292 12.59 -3.76 12.82
N HIS A 293 11.31 -3.85 12.41
CA HIS A 293 10.38 -4.89 12.86
C HIS A 293 10.17 -5.95 11.80
N GLN A 294 10.25 -7.23 12.18
CA GLN A 294 9.72 -8.31 11.36
C GLN A 294 8.20 -8.26 11.41
N VAL A 295 7.58 -7.71 10.35
CA VAL A 295 6.20 -7.20 10.35
C VAL A 295 5.16 -8.18 10.91
N SER A 296 5.17 -9.44 10.46
CA SER A 296 4.20 -10.43 10.93
C SER A 296 4.40 -10.76 12.40
N LYS A 297 5.64 -11.07 12.83
CA LYS A 297 5.94 -11.37 14.23
C LYS A 297 5.68 -10.18 15.16
N TYR A 298 5.98 -8.99 14.70
CA TYR A 298 5.71 -7.77 15.45
C TYR A 298 4.21 -7.62 15.72
N GLY A 299 3.36 -7.86 14.73
CA GLY A 299 1.91 -7.86 14.90
C GLY A 299 1.38 -8.99 15.77
N GLU A 300 1.89 -10.22 15.58
CA GLU A 300 1.57 -11.38 16.41
C GLU A 300 1.91 -11.15 17.90
N ASN A 301 2.99 -10.40 18.17
CA ASN A 301 3.42 -10.02 19.51
C ASN A 301 2.75 -8.72 20.03
N GLY A 302 1.65 -8.27 19.42
CA GLY A 302 0.88 -7.11 19.87
C GLY A 302 1.57 -5.76 19.63
N CYS A 303 2.46 -5.67 18.66
CA CYS A 303 3.23 -4.46 18.32
C CYS A 303 4.09 -3.93 19.50
N VAL A 304 4.56 -4.85 20.33
CA VAL A 304 5.48 -4.53 21.43
C VAL A 304 6.91 -4.56 20.89
N ASP A 305 7.66 -3.51 21.15
CA ASP A 305 9.08 -3.47 20.87
C ASP A 305 9.80 -4.32 21.94
N PRO A 306 10.62 -5.32 21.55
CA PRO A 306 11.39 -6.10 22.53
C PRO A 306 12.33 -5.27 23.41
N SER A 307 12.68 -4.07 22.96
CA SER A 307 13.50 -3.12 23.73
C SER A 307 12.68 -2.28 24.73
N ASP A 308 11.34 -2.27 24.62
CA ASP A 308 10.47 -1.49 25.49
C ASP A 308 10.12 -2.26 26.78
N LYS A 309 11.02 -2.15 27.75
CA LYS A 309 10.88 -2.78 29.07
C LYS A 309 9.68 -2.28 29.91
N SER A 310 8.99 -1.23 29.46
CA SER A 310 7.89 -0.62 30.22
C SER A 310 6.61 -1.47 30.22
N LEU A 311 6.46 -2.37 29.26
CA LEU A 311 5.26 -3.22 29.08
C LEU A 311 5.42 -4.63 29.66
N THR A 312 6.62 -5.03 30.10
CA THR A 312 6.86 -6.37 30.68
C THR A 312 6.51 -6.49 32.16
N GLN A 313 6.14 -5.40 32.84
CA GLN A 313 5.81 -5.41 34.28
C GLN A 313 4.33 -5.65 34.61
N GLY A 314 3.47 -5.99 33.64
CA GLY A 314 2.01 -6.10 33.85
C GLY A 314 1.41 -7.51 33.81
N TYR A 315 2.19 -8.55 33.60
CA TYR A 315 1.68 -9.93 33.62
C TYR A 315 2.30 -10.73 34.78
N GLU A 316 2.01 -10.36 36.00
CA GLU A 316 2.02 -11.32 37.09
C GLU A 316 0.82 -12.25 36.90
N SER A 317 1.10 -13.53 36.73
CA SER A 317 0.15 -14.62 36.66
C SER A 317 -0.80 -14.56 37.89
N PHE A 318 -2.07 -14.30 37.63
CA PHE A 318 -3.11 -14.68 38.61
C PHE A 318 -3.25 -16.21 38.49
N GLU A 319 -2.52 -16.94 39.30
CA GLU A 319 -2.91 -18.29 39.66
C GLU A 319 -4.19 -18.19 40.49
N ILE A 320 -5.26 -18.78 39.99
CA ILE A 320 -6.49 -18.97 40.74
C ILE A 320 -6.32 -20.32 41.46
N ASP A 321 -6.19 -20.25 42.78
CA ASP A 321 -6.31 -21.41 43.67
C ASP A 321 -7.73 -22.01 43.64
#